data_87ad19f1827bc78362ef86e2c63451bd
#
_entry.id   87ad19f1827bc78362ef86e2c63451bd
#
_cell.length_a   1.000
_cell.length_b   1.000
_cell.length_c   1.000
_cell.angle_alpha   90.00
_cell.angle_beta   90.00
_cell.angle_gamma   90.00
#
_symmetry.space_group_name_H-M   'P 1'
#
loop_
_entity.id
_entity.type
_entity.pdbx_description
1 polymer ?
#
loop_
_entity_poly.entity_id
_entity_poly.type
_entity_poly.pdbx_seq_one_letter_code
_entity_poly.pdbx_strand_id
1 'polypeptide(L)'
;MSDTPRIAFLASATEAAQQARAALVARYGDHPPEQADVLCPLGGDGFMLQTLHRHGALGRPVFGMKLGTVGFLMNQYREDDGDLPARLAVAEPANLRPLEMLALTESGTTTGSLAYNDVSLLRQTRQAAHIGVDLNGQERVAELIGDGVLVATPAGSTAYNYSAHGPILPLGSHTIALTPLAPYRPRRWRGAILKADTEVRFRVLDPYKRPVSVTADSHETRDVVEVTIRESRERRVTLLFDPEHNLEDRILSEQFMF
;
A
#
# COMPACT_ATOMS: atom_id res chain seq x y z
N MET A 1 32.59 10.47 -16.16
CA MET A 1 32.47 9.03 -15.87
C MET A 1 31.16 8.90 -15.12
N SER A 2 30.11 8.37 -15.76
CA SER A 2 28.86 8.12 -15.03
C SER A 2 29.12 6.95 -14.08
N ASP A 3 29.10 7.27 -12.80
CA ASP A 3 29.21 6.23 -11.76
C ASP A 3 28.03 5.30 -11.92
N THR A 4 28.26 4.02 -12.21
CA THR A 4 27.20 3.00 -12.28
C THR A 4 26.56 2.93 -10.89
N PRO A 5 25.22 3.09 -10.78
CA PRO A 5 24.57 3.10 -9.47
C PRO A 5 24.77 1.76 -8.76
N ARG A 6 24.99 1.81 -7.47
CA ARG A 6 25.05 0.63 -6.60
C ARG A 6 23.64 0.11 -6.39
N ILE A 7 23.38 -1.12 -6.80
CA ILE A 7 22.04 -1.72 -6.78
C ILE A 7 22.00 -2.84 -5.75
N ALA A 8 20.96 -2.87 -4.92
CA ALA A 8 20.64 -3.99 -4.06
C ALA A 8 19.54 -4.83 -4.71
N PHE A 9 19.84 -6.06 -5.12
CA PHE A 9 18.89 -6.98 -5.71
C PHE A 9 18.21 -7.84 -4.64
N LEU A 10 16.91 -7.68 -4.49
CA LEU A 10 16.06 -8.44 -3.58
C LEU A 10 15.14 -9.35 -4.42
N ALA A 11 14.89 -10.59 -4.01
CA ALA A 11 14.03 -11.48 -4.78
C ALA A 11 13.03 -12.21 -3.88
N SER A 12 11.81 -12.35 -4.37
CA SER A 12 10.80 -13.22 -3.74
C SER A 12 11.28 -14.69 -3.76
N ALA A 13 10.59 -15.54 -3.01
CA ALA A 13 10.93 -16.95 -2.88
C ALA A 13 10.66 -17.77 -4.16
N THR A 14 10.10 -17.18 -5.22
CA THR A 14 9.83 -17.90 -6.48
C THR A 14 11.12 -18.22 -7.22
N GLU A 15 11.18 -19.39 -7.83
CA GLU A 15 12.36 -19.83 -8.59
C GLU A 15 12.74 -18.83 -9.69
N ALA A 16 11.76 -18.34 -10.45
CA ALA A 16 11.99 -17.36 -11.51
C ALA A 16 12.62 -16.06 -10.98
N ALA A 17 12.16 -15.53 -9.82
CA ALA A 17 12.74 -14.33 -9.24
C ALA A 17 14.16 -14.55 -8.73
N GLN A 18 14.46 -15.74 -8.18
CA GLN A 18 15.81 -16.11 -7.74
C GLN A 18 16.78 -16.27 -8.91
N GLN A 19 16.35 -16.88 -10.00
CA GLN A 19 17.15 -17.00 -11.23
C GLN A 19 17.44 -15.63 -11.84
N ALA A 20 16.42 -14.76 -11.95
CA ALA A 20 16.59 -13.40 -12.43
C ALA A 20 17.56 -12.59 -11.54
N ARG A 21 17.45 -12.73 -10.21
CA ARG A 21 18.39 -12.11 -9.28
C ARG A 21 19.83 -12.58 -9.55
N ALA A 22 20.05 -13.90 -9.69
CA ALA A 22 21.37 -14.44 -9.92
C ALA A 22 21.99 -13.88 -11.23
N ALA A 23 21.20 -13.78 -12.31
CA ALA A 23 21.64 -13.21 -13.58
C ALA A 23 22.02 -11.71 -13.45
N LEU A 24 21.19 -10.91 -12.75
CA LEU A 24 21.45 -9.50 -12.53
C LEU A 24 22.67 -9.26 -11.64
N VAL A 25 22.83 -10.05 -10.57
CA VAL A 25 23.99 -9.99 -9.67
C VAL A 25 25.29 -10.33 -10.43
N ALA A 26 25.25 -11.35 -11.28
CA ALA A 26 26.40 -11.72 -12.12
C ALA A 26 26.82 -10.59 -13.08
N ARG A 27 25.85 -9.79 -13.54
CA ARG A 27 26.10 -8.71 -14.51
C ARG A 27 26.46 -7.37 -13.88
N TYR A 28 25.83 -7.00 -12.78
CA TYR A 28 25.94 -5.65 -12.19
C TYR A 28 26.57 -5.63 -10.78
N GLY A 29 26.85 -6.79 -10.21
CA GLY A 29 27.21 -6.92 -8.80
C GLY A 29 25.99 -6.85 -7.89
N ASP A 30 26.21 -6.92 -6.59
CA ASP A 30 25.16 -6.81 -5.56
C ASP A 30 25.69 -5.98 -4.39
N HIS A 31 24.83 -5.16 -3.82
CA HIS A 31 25.15 -4.33 -2.67
C HIS A 31 24.14 -4.56 -1.55
N PRO A 32 24.55 -4.46 -0.28
CA PRO A 32 23.59 -4.46 0.83
C PRO A 32 22.64 -3.26 0.69
N PRO A 33 21.35 -3.41 1.07
CA PRO A 33 20.35 -2.33 0.96
C PRO A 33 20.79 -1.00 1.57
N GLU A 34 21.56 -1.05 2.66
CA GLU A 34 22.05 0.12 3.38
C GLU A 34 23.13 0.90 2.60
N GLN A 35 23.83 0.23 1.69
CA GLN A 35 24.92 0.80 0.88
C GLN A 35 24.51 1.07 -0.57
N ALA A 36 23.33 0.61 -0.97
CA ALA A 36 22.82 0.77 -2.32
C ALA A 36 22.32 2.19 -2.58
N ASP A 37 22.40 2.61 -3.83
CA ASP A 37 21.77 3.84 -4.31
C ASP A 37 20.32 3.61 -4.73
N VAL A 38 20.00 2.36 -5.18
CA VAL A 38 18.66 1.91 -5.60
C VAL A 38 18.40 0.50 -5.07
N LEU A 39 17.18 0.26 -4.59
CA LEU A 39 16.69 -1.08 -4.27
C LEU A 39 15.94 -1.65 -5.46
N CYS A 40 16.23 -2.89 -5.84
CA CYS A 40 15.61 -3.54 -6.98
C CYS A 40 14.94 -4.87 -6.54
N PRO A 41 13.68 -4.83 -6.05
CA PRO A 41 12.93 -6.03 -5.73
C PRO A 41 12.42 -6.73 -7.00
N LEU A 42 12.61 -8.06 -7.06
CA LEU A 42 12.17 -8.98 -8.09
C LEU A 42 11.02 -9.82 -7.56
N GLY A 43 9.81 -9.58 -8.04
CA GLY A 43 8.61 -10.25 -7.51
C GLY A 43 7.33 -9.60 -8.02
N GLY A 44 6.24 -9.72 -7.27
CA GLY A 44 4.98 -9.02 -7.51
C GLY A 44 4.76 -7.86 -6.52
N ASP A 45 3.60 -7.19 -6.62
CA ASP A 45 3.23 -6.06 -5.76
C ASP A 45 3.31 -6.40 -4.28
N GLY A 46 2.91 -7.62 -3.88
CA GLY A 46 3.05 -8.08 -2.48
C GLY A 46 4.50 -8.11 -2.00
N PHE A 47 5.47 -8.49 -2.87
CA PHE A 47 6.89 -8.46 -2.53
C PHE A 47 7.44 -7.03 -2.52
N MET A 48 6.92 -6.15 -3.38
CA MET A 48 7.20 -4.73 -3.32
C MET A 48 6.79 -4.16 -1.96
N LEU A 49 5.55 -4.40 -1.51
CA LEU A 49 5.08 -3.94 -0.21
C LEU A 49 5.96 -4.46 0.94
N GLN A 50 6.34 -5.75 0.93
CA GLN A 50 7.27 -6.31 1.91
C GLN A 50 8.63 -5.58 1.89
N THR A 51 9.14 -5.24 0.71
CA THR A 51 10.38 -4.49 0.55
C THR A 51 10.25 -3.08 1.13
N LEU A 52 9.14 -2.39 0.87
CA LEU A 52 8.88 -1.06 1.41
C LEU A 52 8.76 -1.08 2.95
N HIS A 53 8.06 -2.06 3.51
CA HIS A 53 7.97 -2.23 4.96
C HIS A 53 9.33 -2.48 5.61
N ARG A 54 10.16 -3.31 4.98
CA ARG A 54 11.48 -3.69 5.52
C ARG A 54 12.53 -2.60 5.35
N HIS A 55 12.56 -1.94 4.21
CA HIS A 55 13.66 -1.08 3.78
C HIS A 55 13.26 0.37 3.50
N GLY A 56 11.97 0.72 3.53
CA GLY A 56 11.49 2.08 3.21
C GLY A 56 12.10 3.17 4.11
N ALA A 57 12.48 2.83 5.35
CA ALA A 57 13.16 3.74 6.27
C ALA A 57 14.56 4.17 5.79
N LEU A 58 15.18 3.43 4.86
CA LEU A 58 16.48 3.80 4.27
C LEU A 58 16.37 5.01 3.33
N GLY A 59 15.16 5.38 2.90
CA GLY A 59 14.93 6.50 1.97
C GLY A 59 15.52 6.28 0.57
N ARG A 60 15.87 5.04 0.23
CA ARG A 60 16.40 4.70 -1.10
C ARG A 60 15.28 4.58 -2.11
N PRO A 61 15.43 5.09 -3.36
CA PRO A 61 14.47 4.83 -4.41
C PRO A 61 14.39 3.34 -4.73
N VAL A 62 13.20 2.88 -5.16
CA VAL A 62 12.92 1.46 -5.40
C VAL A 62 12.46 1.27 -6.84
N PHE A 63 13.19 0.46 -7.61
CA PHE A 63 12.87 0.06 -8.97
C PHE A 63 12.50 -1.43 -8.98
N GLY A 64 11.24 -1.75 -8.76
CA GLY A 64 10.79 -3.14 -8.74
C GLY A 64 10.58 -3.71 -10.12
N MET A 65 10.92 -4.98 -10.32
CA MET A 65 10.69 -5.68 -11.58
C MET A 65 9.95 -7.00 -11.37
N LYS A 66 9.02 -7.31 -12.25
CA LYS A 66 8.23 -8.53 -12.25
C LYS A 66 8.39 -9.32 -13.54
N LEU A 67 8.56 -10.61 -13.41
CA LEU A 67 8.53 -11.57 -14.49
C LEU A 67 7.06 -11.94 -14.79
N GLY A 68 6.67 -11.93 -16.06
CA GLY A 68 5.29 -12.20 -16.49
C GLY A 68 4.38 -10.96 -16.39
N THR A 69 3.09 -11.16 -16.12
CA THR A 69 2.11 -10.05 -16.05
C THR A 69 2.47 -9.05 -14.96
N VAL A 70 2.63 -7.80 -15.32
CA VAL A 70 3.05 -6.72 -14.42
C VAL A 70 1.86 -6.25 -13.58
N GLY A 71 2.11 -6.06 -12.28
CA GLY A 71 1.17 -5.41 -11.35
C GLY A 71 1.33 -3.88 -11.37
N PHE A 72 0.67 -3.21 -10.42
CA PHE A 72 0.68 -1.74 -10.36
C PHE A 72 2.01 -1.15 -9.91
N LEU A 73 2.71 -1.79 -8.97
CA LEU A 73 3.90 -1.22 -8.32
C LEU A 73 5.22 -1.69 -8.95
N MET A 74 5.19 -2.47 -10.04
CA MET A 74 6.36 -3.09 -10.63
C MET A 74 6.56 -2.68 -12.09
N ASN A 75 7.81 -2.67 -12.53
CA ASN A 75 8.18 -2.61 -13.93
C ASN A 75 8.26 -4.00 -14.55
N GLN A 76 8.28 -4.10 -15.88
CA GLN A 76 8.52 -5.36 -16.57
C GLN A 76 9.99 -5.78 -16.41
N TYR A 77 10.23 -7.01 -15.98
CA TYR A 77 11.54 -7.64 -16.12
C TYR A 77 11.77 -7.99 -17.59
N ARG A 78 12.90 -7.61 -18.12
CA ARG A 78 13.29 -7.88 -19.49
C ARG A 78 14.68 -8.53 -19.48
N GLU A 79 14.78 -9.71 -20.04
CA GLU A 79 16.02 -10.51 -20.02
C GLU A 79 17.08 -9.93 -20.96
N ASP A 80 16.64 -9.41 -22.11
CA ASP A 80 17.49 -8.94 -23.21
C ASP A 80 17.68 -7.43 -23.29
N ASP A 81 17.00 -6.65 -22.46
CA ASP A 81 17.05 -5.18 -22.46
C ASP A 81 18.29 -4.58 -21.78
N GLY A 82 19.35 -5.17 -22.02
CA GLY A 82 20.72 -4.71 -22.09
C GLY A 82 21.22 -3.82 -20.97
N ASP A 83 20.53 -2.84 -20.48
CA ASP A 83 21.13 -1.82 -19.64
C ASP A 83 20.19 -1.30 -18.52
N LEU A 84 20.17 -2.05 -17.39
CA LEU A 84 19.45 -1.60 -16.20
C LEU A 84 19.91 -0.21 -15.71
N PRO A 85 21.24 0.14 -15.69
CA PRO A 85 21.67 1.50 -15.41
C PRO A 85 21.06 2.57 -16.32
N ALA A 86 20.93 2.31 -17.62
CA ALA A 86 20.29 3.25 -18.55
C ALA A 86 18.79 3.41 -18.26
N ARG A 87 18.06 2.33 -17.94
CA ARG A 87 16.66 2.41 -17.48
C ARG A 87 16.52 3.23 -16.21
N LEU A 88 17.39 3.00 -15.24
CA LEU A 88 17.40 3.77 -13.98
C LEU A 88 17.67 5.27 -14.19
N ALA A 89 18.52 5.61 -15.16
CA ALA A 89 18.88 7.01 -15.46
C ALA A 89 17.70 7.82 -16.04
N VAL A 90 16.74 7.15 -16.71
CA VAL A 90 15.56 7.81 -17.31
C VAL A 90 14.26 7.51 -16.55
N ALA A 91 14.34 6.73 -15.47
CA ALA A 91 13.17 6.31 -14.71
C ALA A 91 12.42 7.50 -14.08
N GLU A 92 11.10 7.48 -14.16
CA GLU A 92 10.23 8.49 -13.58
C GLU A 92 9.90 8.19 -12.12
N PRO A 93 10.06 9.16 -11.20
CA PRO A 93 9.79 8.94 -9.80
C PRO A 93 8.32 9.13 -9.44
N ALA A 94 7.73 8.16 -8.75
CA ALA A 94 6.44 8.28 -8.08
C ALA A 94 6.63 8.28 -6.55
N ASN A 95 6.19 9.34 -5.89
CA ASN A 95 6.32 9.48 -4.45
C ASN A 95 5.05 8.98 -3.75
N LEU A 96 5.20 8.00 -2.88
CA LEU A 96 4.12 7.46 -2.07
C LEU A 96 4.30 7.85 -0.61
N ARG A 97 3.20 8.23 0.05
CA ARG A 97 3.11 8.42 1.50
C ARG A 97 2.24 7.31 2.08
N PRO A 98 2.73 6.54 3.05
CA PRO A 98 1.92 5.52 3.69
C PRO A 98 0.89 6.15 4.64
N LEU A 99 -0.14 5.38 4.96
CA LEU A 99 -0.98 5.62 6.12
C LEU A 99 -0.25 5.16 7.39
N GLU A 100 -0.36 5.94 8.45
CA GLU A 100 -0.02 5.55 9.81
C GLU A 100 -1.28 5.05 10.51
N MET A 101 -1.25 3.82 10.98
CA MET A 101 -2.31 3.21 11.77
C MET A 101 -1.86 3.10 13.23
N LEU A 102 -2.73 3.48 14.14
CA LEU A 102 -2.61 3.20 15.56
C LEU A 102 -3.86 2.47 16.02
N ALA A 103 -3.71 1.24 16.48
CA ALA A 103 -4.80 0.37 16.92
C ALA A 103 -4.72 0.14 18.43
N LEU A 104 -5.83 0.35 19.13
CA LEU A 104 -6.03 -0.01 20.52
C LEU A 104 -6.87 -1.28 20.59
N THR A 105 -6.39 -2.29 21.31
CA THR A 105 -7.09 -3.57 21.52
C THR A 105 -7.91 -3.57 22.81
N GLU A 106 -8.81 -4.54 22.96
CA GLU A 106 -9.58 -4.76 24.20
C GLU A 106 -8.68 -4.97 25.43
N SER A 107 -7.49 -5.56 25.24
CA SER A 107 -6.51 -5.73 26.33
C SER A 107 -5.82 -4.45 26.76
N GLY A 108 -6.09 -3.32 26.08
CA GLY A 108 -5.43 -2.04 26.32
C GLY A 108 -4.06 -1.92 25.62
N THR A 109 -3.67 -2.90 24.80
CA THR A 109 -2.42 -2.85 24.03
C THR A 109 -2.59 -1.92 22.83
N THR A 110 -1.60 -1.05 22.60
CA THR A 110 -1.54 -0.18 21.43
C THR A 110 -0.50 -0.69 20.44
N THR A 111 -0.90 -0.86 19.18
CA THR A 111 -0.03 -1.31 18.08
C THR A 111 -0.02 -0.27 16.97
N GLY A 112 1.17 0.11 16.50
CA GLY A 112 1.34 1.01 15.35
C GLY A 112 1.84 0.25 14.13
N SER A 113 1.34 0.60 12.95
CA SER A 113 1.81 0.07 11.66
C SER A 113 1.69 1.10 10.54
N LEU A 114 2.41 0.86 9.45
CA LEU A 114 2.27 1.62 8.20
C LEU A 114 1.47 0.81 7.19
N ALA A 115 0.78 1.48 6.28
CA ALA A 115 0.17 0.86 5.10
C ALA A 115 0.44 1.71 3.86
N TYR A 116 1.00 1.10 2.82
CA TYR A 116 1.23 1.74 1.53
C TYR A 116 0.00 1.65 0.63
N ASN A 117 -0.81 0.59 0.78
CA ASN A 117 -2.08 0.44 0.09
C ASN A 117 -3.26 0.90 0.96
N ASP A 118 -3.61 0.15 1.98
CA ASP A 118 -4.79 0.42 2.78
C ASP A 118 -4.69 -0.09 4.22
N VAL A 119 -5.56 0.49 5.05
CA VAL A 119 -5.87 -0.01 6.39
C VAL A 119 -7.32 -0.43 6.38
N SER A 120 -7.59 -1.71 6.61
CA SER A 120 -8.94 -2.29 6.58
C SER A 120 -9.34 -2.91 7.90
N LEU A 121 -10.54 -2.56 8.38
CA LEU A 121 -11.20 -3.20 9.52
C LEU A 121 -12.18 -4.24 9.02
N LEU A 122 -12.11 -5.44 9.55
CA LEU A 122 -12.97 -6.57 9.19
C LEU A 122 -13.53 -7.26 10.43
N ARG A 123 -14.80 -7.65 10.36
CA ARG A 123 -15.43 -8.51 11.37
C ARG A 123 -14.69 -9.85 11.47
N GLN A 124 -14.48 -10.33 12.69
CA GLN A 124 -13.84 -11.62 12.93
C GLN A 124 -14.83 -12.78 12.98
N THR A 125 -16.11 -12.49 13.06
CA THR A 125 -17.17 -13.49 13.20
C THR A 125 -18.21 -13.36 12.07
N ARG A 126 -19.25 -14.20 12.11
CA ARG A 126 -20.38 -14.11 11.18
C ARG A 126 -21.31 -12.92 11.46
N GLN A 127 -21.21 -12.30 12.63
CA GLN A 127 -22.00 -11.11 12.95
C GLN A 127 -21.40 -9.89 12.25
N ALA A 128 -22.26 -8.98 11.77
CA ALA A 128 -21.82 -7.74 11.17
C ALA A 128 -21.02 -6.88 12.17
N ALA A 129 -19.99 -6.21 11.70
CA ALA A 129 -19.31 -5.20 12.49
C ALA A 129 -20.20 -3.97 12.69
N HIS A 130 -20.11 -3.35 13.85
CA HIS A 130 -20.73 -2.06 14.16
C HIS A 130 -19.59 -1.07 14.44
N ILE A 131 -19.44 -0.07 13.59
CA ILE A 131 -18.28 0.84 13.63
C ILE A 131 -18.77 2.29 13.59
N GLY A 132 -18.35 3.09 14.58
CA GLY A 132 -18.46 4.55 14.53
C GLY A 132 -17.32 5.14 13.71
N VAL A 133 -17.58 6.19 12.94
CA VAL A 133 -16.57 6.89 12.13
C VAL A 133 -16.50 8.36 12.52
N ASP A 134 -15.33 8.77 12.99
CA ASP A 134 -15.03 10.16 13.28
C ASP A 134 -13.99 10.68 12.30
N LEU A 135 -14.12 11.92 11.85
CA LEU A 135 -13.15 12.64 11.02
C LEU A 135 -12.71 13.91 11.75
N ASN A 136 -11.41 14.06 11.98
CA ASN A 136 -10.82 15.19 12.71
C ASN A 136 -11.53 15.45 14.06
N GLY A 137 -11.83 14.37 14.80
CA GLY A 137 -12.49 14.44 16.11
C GLY A 137 -14.00 14.68 16.06
N GLN A 138 -14.61 14.78 14.88
CA GLN A 138 -16.06 14.98 14.72
C GLN A 138 -16.72 13.69 14.24
N GLU A 139 -17.74 13.21 14.96
CA GLU A 139 -18.54 12.06 14.53
C GLU A 139 -19.26 12.37 13.20
N ARG A 140 -19.02 11.51 12.19
CA ARG A 140 -19.65 11.61 10.87
C ARG A 140 -20.62 10.49 10.60
N VAL A 141 -20.31 9.30 11.11
CA VAL A 141 -21.22 8.15 11.05
C VAL A 141 -21.29 7.57 12.45
N ALA A 142 -22.43 7.72 13.10
CA ALA A 142 -22.63 7.21 14.46
C ALA A 142 -22.52 5.68 14.47
N GLU A 143 -23.08 5.00 13.46
CA GLU A 143 -23.02 3.55 13.33
C GLU A 143 -23.02 3.11 11.86
N LEU A 144 -21.92 2.51 11.44
CA LEU A 144 -21.78 1.73 10.20
C LEU A 144 -21.97 0.25 10.55
N ILE A 145 -22.94 -0.40 9.90
CA ILE A 145 -23.17 -1.85 10.02
C ILE A 145 -22.80 -2.51 8.71
N GLY A 146 -21.85 -3.44 8.72
CA GLY A 146 -21.38 -4.13 7.53
C GLY A 146 -20.34 -5.18 7.84
N ASP A 147 -19.58 -5.58 6.83
CA ASP A 147 -18.42 -6.47 7.03
C ASP A 147 -17.21 -5.72 7.61
N GLY A 148 -17.13 -4.41 7.35
CA GLY A 148 -16.06 -3.56 7.82
C GLY A 148 -15.97 -2.22 7.10
N VAL A 149 -14.79 -1.62 7.12
CA VAL A 149 -14.48 -0.34 6.47
C VAL A 149 -12.98 -0.27 6.19
N LEU A 150 -12.58 0.44 5.15
CA LEU A 150 -11.17 0.66 4.87
C LEU A 150 -10.87 2.12 4.56
N VAL A 151 -9.59 2.48 4.75
CA VAL A 151 -8.99 3.72 4.25
C VAL A 151 -7.85 3.35 3.32
N ALA A 152 -7.87 3.86 2.09
CA ALA A 152 -6.86 3.58 1.07
C ALA A 152 -6.11 4.83 0.64
N THR A 153 -4.82 4.67 0.34
CA THR A 153 -3.98 5.65 -0.35
C THR A 153 -4.34 5.72 -1.83
N PRO A 154 -3.89 6.73 -2.57
CA PRO A 154 -4.01 6.73 -4.04
C PRO A 154 -3.40 5.47 -4.69
N ALA A 155 -2.22 5.03 -4.26
CA ALA A 155 -1.59 3.80 -4.78
C ALA A 155 -2.40 2.54 -4.48
N GLY A 156 -3.00 2.45 -3.27
CA GLY A 156 -3.86 1.34 -2.86
C GLY A 156 -5.29 1.43 -3.38
N SER A 157 -5.68 2.55 -4.01
CA SER A 157 -7.05 2.73 -4.50
C SER A 157 -7.46 1.72 -5.57
N THR A 158 -6.49 1.16 -6.30
CA THR A 158 -6.65 0.10 -7.32
C THR A 158 -6.54 -1.32 -6.75
N ALA A 159 -6.26 -1.47 -5.44
CA ALA A 159 -6.14 -2.76 -4.75
C ALA A 159 -7.47 -3.18 -4.10
N TYR A 160 -7.49 -3.48 -2.80
CA TYR A 160 -8.69 -3.92 -2.09
C TYR A 160 -9.82 -2.88 -2.14
N ASN A 161 -9.46 -1.60 -2.08
CA ASN A 161 -10.41 -0.50 -2.24
C ASN A 161 -11.24 -0.63 -3.53
N TYR A 162 -10.60 -0.96 -4.67
CA TYR A 162 -11.30 -1.16 -5.94
C TYR A 162 -12.26 -2.35 -5.89
N SER A 163 -11.83 -3.47 -5.33
CA SER A 163 -12.69 -4.65 -5.13
C SER A 163 -13.88 -4.37 -4.20
N ALA A 164 -13.73 -3.41 -3.29
CA ALA A 164 -14.78 -2.93 -2.40
C ALA A 164 -15.68 -1.84 -3.06
N HIS A 165 -15.52 -1.60 -4.37
CA HIS A 165 -16.20 -0.54 -5.11
C HIS A 165 -15.89 0.88 -4.63
N GLY A 166 -14.73 1.08 -4.03
CA GLY A 166 -14.21 2.40 -3.70
C GLY A 166 -13.71 3.15 -4.94
N PRO A 167 -13.53 4.47 -4.84
CA PRO A 167 -13.05 5.28 -5.95
C PRO A 167 -11.58 5.01 -6.24
N ILE A 168 -11.17 5.04 -7.51
CA ILE A 168 -9.77 5.12 -7.90
C ILE A 168 -9.32 6.57 -7.74
N LEU A 169 -8.19 6.77 -7.06
CA LEU A 169 -7.63 8.08 -6.76
C LEU A 169 -6.38 8.35 -7.61
N PRO A 170 -6.29 9.48 -8.33
CA PRO A 170 -5.06 9.85 -9.02
C PRO A 170 -3.90 10.04 -8.04
N LEU A 171 -2.68 9.65 -8.45
CA LEU A 171 -1.48 10.00 -7.69
C LEU A 171 -1.35 11.52 -7.59
N GLY A 172 -0.82 12.00 -6.45
CA GLY A 172 -0.66 13.43 -6.23
C GLY A 172 -1.96 14.21 -5.98
N SER A 173 -3.12 13.54 -5.95
CA SER A 173 -4.41 14.18 -5.64
C SER A 173 -4.52 14.71 -4.21
N HIS A 174 -3.58 14.36 -3.34
CA HIS A 174 -3.61 14.68 -1.90
C HIS A 174 -4.94 14.26 -1.23
N THR A 175 -5.44 13.09 -1.61
CA THR A 175 -6.68 12.52 -1.07
C THR A 175 -6.46 11.09 -0.60
N ILE A 176 -7.38 10.61 0.26
CA ILE A 176 -7.51 9.22 0.68
C ILE A 176 -8.95 8.77 0.47
N ALA A 177 -9.16 7.49 0.20
CA ALA A 177 -10.50 6.92 0.08
C ALA A 177 -10.92 6.32 1.42
N LEU A 178 -12.16 6.59 1.82
CA LEU A 178 -12.84 5.91 2.93
C LEU A 178 -13.96 5.09 2.32
N THR A 179 -13.87 3.75 2.41
CA THR A 179 -14.76 2.84 1.70
C THR A 179 -15.36 1.80 2.65
N PRO A 180 -16.69 1.70 2.76
CA PRO A 180 -17.35 0.68 3.57
C PRO A 180 -17.32 -0.68 2.86
N LEU A 181 -17.23 -1.76 3.64
CA LEU A 181 -17.20 -3.13 3.14
C LEU A 181 -18.57 -3.77 3.36
N ALA A 182 -19.28 -4.11 2.28
CA ALA A 182 -20.61 -4.69 2.28
C ALA A 182 -21.57 -3.99 3.27
N PRO A 183 -21.81 -2.67 3.19
CA PRO A 183 -22.57 -1.93 4.18
C PRO A 183 -24.06 -2.30 4.14
N TYR A 184 -24.61 -2.68 5.31
CA TYR A 184 -26.05 -2.86 5.52
C TYR A 184 -26.72 -1.53 5.94
N ARG A 185 -26.03 -0.73 6.74
CA ARG A 185 -26.40 0.65 7.16
C ARG A 185 -25.16 1.51 7.31
N PRO A 186 -25.19 2.81 6.92
CA PRO A 186 -26.26 3.49 6.19
C PRO A 186 -26.45 2.89 4.79
N ARG A 187 -27.69 2.71 4.36
CA ARG A 187 -27.97 2.16 3.03
C ARG A 187 -27.50 3.12 1.94
N ARG A 188 -26.86 2.58 0.89
CA ARG A 188 -26.36 3.31 -0.28
C ARG A 188 -25.20 4.28 0.03
N TRP A 189 -24.67 4.30 1.25
CA TRP A 189 -23.45 5.03 1.50
C TRP A 189 -22.27 4.29 0.86
N ARG A 190 -21.57 4.98 -0.02
CA ARG A 190 -20.44 4.41 -0.77
C ARG A 190 -19.08 4.83 -0.25
N GLY A 191 -19.05 5.50 0.89
CA GLY A 191 -17.83 6.07 1.44
C GLY A 191 -17.64 7.54 1.08
N ALA A 192 -16.41 8.00 1.17
CA ALA A 192 -16.04 9.39 0.92
C ALA A 192 -14.61 9.48 0.39
N ILE A 193 -14.35 10.50 -0.43
CA ILE A 193 -12.98 10.96 -0.72
C ILE A 193 -12.65 12.05 0.27
N LEU A 194 -11.56 11.88 1.00
CA LEU A 194 -11.11 12.78 2.05
C LEU A 194 -9.80 13.44 1.64
N LYS A 195 -9.50 14.60 2.25
CA LYS A 195 -8.15 15.17 2.14
C LYS A 195 -7.14 14.26 2.83
N ALA A 196 -5.92 14.18 2.32
CA ALA A 196 -4.86 13.33 2.86
C ALA A 196 -4.50 13.67 4.33
N ASP A 197 -4.67 14.93 4.75
CA ASP A 197 -4.41 15.38 6.10
C ASP A 197 -5.56 15.08 7.10
N THR A 198 -6.64 14.43 6.64
CA THR A 198 -7.76 14.04 7.49
C THR A 198 -7.35 12.90 8.42
N GLU A 199 -7.52 13.09 9.71
CA GLU A 199 -7.47 11.99 10.67
C GLU A 199 -8.80 11.23 10.65
N VAL A 200 -8.73 9.93 10.40
CA VAL A 200 -9.87 9.02 10.44
C VAL A 200 -9.77 8.18 11.71
N ARG A 201 -10.81 8.20 12.53
CA ARG A 201 -10.90 7.35 13.71
C ARG A 201 -12.10 6.43 13.60
N PHE A 202 -11.87 5.15 13.78
CA PHE A 202 -12.88 4.11 13.86
C PHE A 202 -13.04 3.66 15.32
N ARG A 203 -14.27 3.61 15.78
CA ARG A 203 -14.65 3.09 17.10
C ARG A 203 -15.45 1.81 16.90
N VAL A 204 -14.98 0.68 17.41
CA VAL A 204 -15.73 -0.58 17.34
C VAL A 204 -16.81 -0.55 18.43
N LEU A 205 -18.07 -0.59 17.99
CA LEU A 205 -19.20 -0.58 18.88
C LEU A 205 -19.53 -2.03 19.28
N ASP A 206 -19.66 -2.27 20.59
CA ASP A 206 -19.93 -3.60 21.16
C ASP A 206 -18.84 -4.64 20.79
N PRO A 207 -17.52 -4.34 21.01
CA PRO A 207 -16.40 -5.17 20.53
C PRO A 207 -16.45 -6.60 21.07
N TYR A 208 -16.87 -6.79 22.30
CA TYR A 208 -17.00 -8.13 22.92
C TYR A 208 -17.97 -9.05 22.14
N LYS A 209 -19.06 -8.53 21.64
CA LYS A 209 -20.05 -9.30 20.87
C LYS A 209 -19.70 -9.36 19.39
N ARG A 210 -19.02 -8.32 18.87
CA ARG A 210 -18.75 -8.09 17.46
C ARG A 210 -17.27 -7.75 17.25
N PRO A 211 -16.36 -8.70 17.55
CA PRO A 211 -14.94 -8.46 17.46
C PRO A 211 -14.53 -8.13 16.02
N VAL A 212 -13.61 -7.18 15.90
CA VAL A 212 -13.08 -6.66 14.65
C VAL A 212 -11.56 -6.77 14.67
N SER A 213 -10.97 -7.17 13.56
CA SER A 213 -9.53 -7.02 13.33
C SER A 213 -9.26 -5.85 12.40
N VAL A 214 -8.06 -5.27 12.52
CA VAL A 214 -7.54 -4.29 11.57
C VAL A 214 -6.30 -4.84 10.90
N THR A 215 -6.18 -4.60 9.59
CA THR A 215 -5.02 -4.98 8.80
C THR A 215 -4.44 -3.75 8.12
N ALA A 216 -3.15 -3.50 8.30
CA ALA A 216 -2.37 -2.50 7.57
C ALA A 216 -1.50 -3.23 6.55
N ASP A 217 -1.85 -3.17 5.26
CA ASP A 217 -1.32 -4.01 4.18
C ASP A 217 -1.40 -5.51 4.53
N SER A 218 -0.38 -6.04 5.20
CA SER A 218 -0.31 -7.46 5.62
C SER A 218 -0.21 -7.67 7.13
N HIS A 219 -0.22 -6.60 7.93
CA HIS A 219 -0.06 -6.68 9.38
C HIS A 219 -1.41 -6.62 10.07
N GLU A 220 -1.90 -7.76 10.55
CA GLU A 220 -3.16 -7.88 11.27
C GLU A 220 -2.98 -7.62 12.77
N THR A 221 -3.89 -6.85 13.35
CA THR A 221 -4.11 -6.71 14.80
C THR A 221 -5.56 -7.08 15.10
N ARG A 222 -5.76 -8.03 16.01
CA ARG A 222 -7.09 -8.55 16.36
C ARG A 222 -7.66 -7.86 17.60
N ASP A 223 -8.99 -8.01 17.76
CA ASP A 223 -9.74 -7.56 18.94
C ASP A 223 -9.55 -6.07 19.21
N VAL A 224 -9.63 -5.27 18.14
CA VAL A 224 -9.46 -3.83 18.25
C VAL A 224 -10.73 -3.14 18.73
N VAL A 225 -10.58 -2.11 19.56
CA VAL A 225 -11.67 -1.27 20.06
C VAL A 225 -11.67 0.12 19.41
N GLU A 226 -10.49 0.61 19.06
CA GLU A 226 -10.32 1.89 18.37
C GLU A 226 -9.14 1.82 17.40
N VAL A 227 -9.28 2.45 16.25
CA VAL A 227 -8.21 2.57 15.25
C VAL A 227 -8.17 4.00 14.74
N THR A 228 -7.00 4.63 14.85
CA THR A 228 -6.74 5.96 14.28
C THR A 228 -5.84 5.83 13.06
N ILE A 229 -6.18 6.51 11.97
CA ILE A 229 -5.48 6.43 10.68
C ILE A 229 -5.27 7.86 10.16
N ARG A 230 -4.07 8.14 9.65
CA ARG A 230 -3.73 9.38 8.96
C ARG A 230 -2.64 9.13 7.93
N GLU A 231 -2.52 9.96 6.91
CA GLU A 231 -1.34 9.92 6.03
C GLU A 231 -0.09 10.36 6.81
N SER A 232 1.02 9.66 6.62
CA SER A 232 2.28 10.01 7.26
C SER A 232 2.82 11.34 6.73
N ARG A 233 3.20 12.23 7.63
CA ARG A 233 3.86 13.50 7.28
C ARG A 233 5.37 13.32 7.09
N GLU A 234 5.96 12.33 7.76
CA GLU A 234 7.40 12.13 7.84
C GLU A 234 7.89 11.05 6.87
N ARG A 235 7.09 10.02 6.66
CA ARG A 235 7.45 8.88 5.82
C ARG A 235 7.07 9.11 4.37
N ARG A 236 8.04 8.87 3.49
CA ARG A 236 7.86 8.91 2.04
C ARG A 236 8.76 7.86 1.41
N VAL A 237 8.27 7.16 0.42
CA VAL A 237 9.07 6.28 -0.43
C VAL A 237 8.96 6.74 -1.88
N THR A 238 10.04 6.56 -2.63
CA THR A 238 10.09 6.89 -4.05
C THR A 238 10.17 5.59 -4.84
N LEU A 239 9.15 5.29 -5.63
CA LEU A 239 9.20 4.23 -6.62
C LEU A 239 9.67 4.82 -7.95
N LEU A 240 10.46 4.04 -8.68
CA LEU A 240 10.95 4.40 -10.00
C LEU A 240 10.25 3.54 -11.06
N PHE A 241 9.76 4.16 -12.11
CA PHE A 241 9.06 3.49 -13.22
C PHE A 241 9.72 3.80 -14.55
N ASP A 242 9.67 2.84 -15.47
CA ASP A 242 10.00 3.09 -16.87
C ASP A 242 9.05 4.17 -17.42
N PRO A 243 9.53 5.15 -18.23
CA PRO A 243 8.70 6.24 -18.73
C PRO A 243 7.47 5.77 -19.52
N GLU A 244 7.59 4.62 -20.22
CA GLU A 244 6.50 4.02 -21.02
C GLU A 244 5.39 3.39 -20.15
N HIS A 245 5.64 3.23 -18.85
CA HIS A 245 4.78 2.48 -17.93
C HIS A 245 4.72 3.14 -16.55
N ASN A 246 4.59 4.46 -16.51
CA ASN A 246 4.52 5.18 -15.24
C ASN A 246 3.24 4.82 -14.45
N LEU A 247 3.31 4.98 -13.14
CA LEU A 247 2.23 4.57 -12.25
C LEU A 247 0.96 5.42 -12.44
N GLU A 248 1.11 6.68 -12.81
CA GLU A 248 -0.01 7.60 -13.02
C GLU A 248 -0.88 7.16 -14.19
N ASP A 249 -0.26 6.83 -15.34
CA ASP A 249 -0.98 6.32 -16.52
C ASP A 249 -1.66 4.99 -16.25
N ARG A 250 -1.05 4.10 -15.44
CA ARG A 250 -1.68 2.83 -15.04
C ARG A 250 -2.93 3.06 -14.21
N ILE A 251 -2.86 3.91 -13.20
CA ILE A 251 -4.01 4.27 -12.36
C ILE A 251 -5.10 4.94 -13.20
N LEU A 252 -4.70 5.79 -14.15
CA LEU A 252 -5.66 6.41 -15.07
C LEU A 252 -6.33 5.37 -15.97
N SER A 253 -5.55 4.49 -16.58
CA SER A 253 -6.05 3.45 -17.49
C SER A 253 -7.03 2.50 -16.80
N GLU A 254 -6.79 2.14 -15.54
CA GLU A 254 -7.67 1.25 -14.77
C GLU A 254 -9.09 1.81 -14.62
N GLN A 255 -9.25 3.14 -14.63
CA GLN A 255 -10.56 3.79 -14.54
C GLN A 255 -11.43 3.56 -15.80
N PHE A 256 -10.84 3.13 -16.91
CA PHE A 256 -11.49 2.94 -18.20
C PHE A 256 -11.53 1.46 -18.64
N MET A 257 -11.05 0.54 -17.80
CA MET A 257 -11.23 -0.90 -18.04
C MET A 257 -12.60 -1.36 -17.53
N PHE A 258 -13.40 -1.99 -18.42
CA PHE A 258 -14.72 -2.49 -18.14
C PHE A 258 -14.75 -4.01 -18.20
#